data_b6c0d7731cac66a203f792e2898310f2
#
_entry.id   b6c0d7731cac66a203f792e2898310f2
#
_cell.length_a   1.000
_cell.length_b   1.000
_cell.length_c   1.000
_cell.angle_alpha   90.00
_cell.angle_beta   90.00
_cell.angle_gamma   90.00
#
_symmetry.space_group_name_H-M   'P 1'
#
loop_
_entity.id
_entity.type
_entity.pdbx_description
1 polymer ?
#
loop_
_entity_poly.entity_id
_entity_poly.type
_entity_poly.pdbx_seq_one_letter_code
_entity_poly.pdbx_strand_id
1 'polypeptide(L)'
;WFADRFIKEPIDKHAAITLQHEQSSEFMREHGGHGVNRRSFSNSIWFASSETVGHIGALIILMALSASVGGLIERTEIVELLPTHLGNIYISLAFIALLLAIVGMTTDPFGAVILVAATIAPVAYENGIHPIHFWMIVLVAFELGYVSPPVALNHLLTRLSVGDEEVRAADAEAKAMYTNFYYRYERWILPLIVLFPAMLIIAYVPYFFKLFGWYH
;
A
#
# COMPACT_ATOMS: atom_id res chain seq x y z
N TRP A 1 -21.76 -16.71 21.76
CA TRP A 1 -20.63 -17.34 21.06
C TRP A 1 -19.87 -16.36 20.17
N PHE A 2 -20.57 -15.59 19.29
CA PHE A 2 -19.94 -14.59 18.43
C PHE A 2 -19.31 -13.43 19.24
N ALA A 3 -20.05 -12.89 20.21
CA ALA A 3 -19.56 -11.81 21.07
C ALA A 3 -18.41 -12.24 21.97
N ASP A 4 -18.44 -13.48 22.50
CA ASP A 4 -17.37 -13.99 23.35
C ASP A 4 -16.09 -14.27 22.56
N ARG A 5 -16.20 -14.73 21.31
CA ARG A 5 -15.03 -15.08 20.51
C ARG A 5 -14.38 -13.90 19.78
N PHE A 6 -15.16 -12.90 19.39
CA PHE A 6 -14.66 -11.76 18.59
C PHE A 6 -14.44 -10.47 19.41
N ILE A 7 -15.06 -10.36 20.59
CA ILE A 7 -15.00 -9.14 21.41
C ILE A 7 -14.27 -9.38 22.72
N LYS A 8 -14.62 -10.41 23.49
CA LYS A 8 -13.99 -10.67 24.80
C LYS A 8 -12.58 -11.23 24.69
N GLU A 9 -12.37 -12.23 23.85
CA GLU A 9 -11.06 -12.89 23.73
C GLU A 9 -9.95 -11.93 23.26
N PRO A 10 -10.17 -11.02 22.27
CA PRO A 10 -9.20 -9.98 21.95
C PRO A 10 -8.97 -8.96 23.07
N ILE A 11 -10.03 -8.58 23.80
CA ILE A 11 -9.93 -7.59 24.90
C ILE A 11 -9.13 -8.15 26.08
N ASP A 12 -9.38 -9.39 26.45
CA ASP A 12 -8.64 -10.05 27.53
C ASP A 12 -7.15 -10.26 27.17
N LYS A 13 -6.88 -10.58 25.91
CA LYS A 13 -5.50 -10.67 25.38
C LYS A 13 -4.81 -9.32 25.33
N HIS A 14 -5.51 -8.26 24.91
CA HIS A 14 -4.98 -6.91 24.96
C HIS A 14 -4.66 -6.45 26.37
N ALA A 15 -5.51 -6.75 27.35
CA ALA A 15 -5.25 -6.44 28.75
C ALA A 15 -4.02 -7.19 29.28
N ALA A 16 -3.85 -8.47 28.92
CA ALA A 16 -2.68 -9.25 29.29
C ALA A 16 -1.39 -8.71 28.65
N ILE A 17 -1.43 -8.28 27.40
CA ILE A 17 -0.30 -7.66 26.68
C ILE A 17 0.07 -6.32 27.33
N THR A 18 -0.92 -5.50 27.68
CA THR A 18 -0.68 -4.21 28.34
C THR A 18 0.00 -4.40 29.71
N LEU A 19 -0.45 -5.38 30.50
CA LEU A 19 0.18 -5.73 31.77
C LEU A 19 1.61 -6.25 31.59
N GLN A 20 1.86 -7.04 30.57
CA GLN A 20 3.20 -7.54 30.26
C GLN A 20 4.12 -6.42 29.77
N HIS A 21 3.59 -5.45 29.04
CA HIS A 21 4.32 -4.24 28.61
C HIS A 21 4.61 -3.31 29.78
N GLU A 22 3.68 -3.15 30.73
CA GLU A 22 3.92 -2.41 31.97
C GLU A 22 5.01 -3.07 32.81
N GLN A 23 4.94 -4.39 33.01
CA GLN A 23 5.96 -5.15 33.77
C GLN A 23 7.34 -5.09 33.08
N SER A 24 7.41 -5.16 31.75
CA SER A 24 8.66 -5.02 31.03
C SER A 24 9.22 -3.58 31.10
N SER A 25 8.37 -2.58 31.10
CA SER A 25 8.77 -1.18 31.23
C SER A 25 9.23 -0.85 32.66
N GLU A 26 8.61 -1.45 33.70
CA GLU A 26 9.08 -1.37 35.09
C GLU A 26 10.40 -2.09 35.26
N PHE A 27 10.56 -3.29 34.72
CA PHE A 27 11.83 -4.01 34.73
C PHE A 27 12.96 -3.23 34.08
N MET A 28 12.69 -2.58 32.95
CA MET A 28 13.66 -1.71 32.25
C MET A 28 13.97 -0.42 33.04
N ARG A 29 13.02 0.10 33.82
CA ARG A 29 13.27 1.24 34.73
C ARG A 29 14.11 0.86 35.93
N GLU A 30 13.91 -0.32 36.49
CA GLU A 30 14.55 -0.76 37.72
C GLU A 30 15.97 -1.32 37.50
N HIS A 31 16.23 -1.92 36.33
CA HIS A 31 17.51 -2.57 36.03
C HIS A 31 18.41 -1.72 35.10
N GLY A 32 18.18 -0.40 35.02
CA GLY A 32 19.10 0.54 34.39
C GLY A 32 19.32 0.24 32.93
N GLY A 33 18.23 0.08 32.20
CA GLY A 33 18.29 0.18 30.75
C GLY A 33 19.11 1.43 30.39
N HIS A 34 19.99 1.30 29.43
CA HIS A 34 20.80 2.41 28.91
C HIS A 34 19.94 3.65 28.87
N GLY A 35 20.27 4.63 29.72
CA GLY A 35 19.44 5.79 29.97
C GLY A 35 18.97 6.33 28.65
N VAL A 36 17.66 6.48 28.53
CA VAL A 36 17.09 7.30 27.46
C VAL A 36 17.78 8.64 27.60
N ASN A 37 18.83 8.80 26.83
CA ASN A 37 19.60 10.02 26.78
C ASN A 37 18.58 11.07 26.32
N ARG A 38 18.01 11.81 27.25
CA ARG A 38 17.07 12.88 26.97
C ARG A 38 17.84 13.90 26.14
N ARG A 39 17.87 13.67 24.83
CA ARG A 39 18.44 14.63 23.90
C ARG A 39 17.76 15.95 24.19
N SER A 40 18.54 17.01 24.34
CA SER A 40 18.01 18.37 24.41
C SER A 40 17.02 18.53 23.25
N PHE A 41 15.91 19.22 23.46
CA PHE A 41 14.88 19.48 22.45
C PHE A 41 15.48 19.92 21.11
N SER A 42 16.47 20.80 21.14
CA SER A 42 17.23 21.23 19.96
C SER A 42 17.91 20.06 19.23
N ASN A 43 18.57 19.17 19.96
CA ASN A 43 19.24 18.00 19.39
C ASN A 43 18.26 16.98 18.82
N SER A 44 17.08 16.86 19.41
CA SER A 44 16.02 15.99 18.90
C SER A 44 15.44 16.52 17.60
N ILE A 45 15.21 17.83 17.51
CA ILE A 45 14.75 18.47 16.26
C ILE A 45 15.83 18.34 15.17
N TRP A 46 17.09 18.61 15.51
CA TRP A 46 18.18 18.49 14.54
C TRP A 46 18.31 17.07 14.01
N PHE A 47 18.24 16.08 14.88
CA PHE A 47 18.32 14.66 14.49
C PHE A 47 17.14 14.26 13.60
N ALA A 48 15.90 14.56 14.01
CA ALA A 48 14.71 14.27 13.23
C ALA A 48 14.73 14.98 11.85
N SER A 49 15.16 16.25 11.83
CA SER A 49 15.28 16.99 10.57
C SER A 49 16.34 16.41 9.65
N SER A 50 17.51 16.05 10.19
CA SER A 50 18.60 15.45 9.41
C SER A 50 18.19 14.10 8.80
N GLU A 51 17.51 13.25 9.57
CA GLU A 51 16.99 11.98 9.11
C GLU A 51 15.92 12.17 8.03
N THR A 52 14.98 13.09 8.25
CA THR A 52 13.93 13.44 7.30
C THR A 52 14.50 13.96 5.98
N VAL A 53 15.50 14.83 6.02
CA VAL A 53 16.19 15.35 4.82
C VAL A 53 16.82 14.21 4.01
N GLY A 54 17.43 13.23 4.68
CA GLY A 54 17.98 12.05 4.01
C GLY A 54 16.91 11.25 3.25
N HIS A 55 15.78 10.99 3.90
CA HIS A 55 14.65 10.28 3.28
C HIS A 55 14.04 11.07 2.11
N ILE A 56 13.82 12.38 2.28
CA ILE A 56 13.32 13.25 1.20
C ILE A 56 14.29 13.26 0.01
N GLY A 57 15.60 13.38 0.27
CA GLY A 57 16.61 13.34 -0.77
C GLY A 57 16.60 12.03 -1.57
N ALA A 58 16.48 10.90 -0.88
CA ALA A 58 16.37 9.59 -1.53
C ALA A 58 15.10 9.48 -2.39
N LEU A 59 13.96 9.99 -1.90
CA LEU A 59 12.71 10.00 -2.67
C LEU A 59 12.81 10.89 -3.92
N ILE A 60 13.44 12.06 -3.83
CA ILE A 60 13.64 12.95 -4.98
C ILE A 60 14.50 12.30 -6.05
N ILE A 61 15.58 11.61 -5.65
CA ILE A 61 16.44 10.87 -6.58
C ILE A 61 15.65 9.74 -7.24
N LEU A 62 14.88 8.99 -6.45
CA LEU A 62 14.02 7.91 -6.97
C LEU A 62 13.01 8.46 -7.99
N MET A 63 12.35 9.58 -7.69
CA MET A 63 11.45 10.25 -8.63
C MET A 63 12.15 10.64 -9.94
N ALA A 64 13.34 11.22 -9.86
CA ALA A 64 14.08 11.64 -11.05
C ALA A 64 14.46 10.44 -11.92
N LEU A 65 14.90 9.33 -11.30
CA LEU A 65 15.21 8.10 -12.00
C LEU A 65 13.96 7.49 -12.63
N SER A 66 12.84 7.41 -11.89
CA SER A 66 11.57 6.89 -12.38
C SER A 66 11.02 7.72 -13.54
N ALA A 67 11.08 9.05 -13.45
CA ALA A 67 10.69 9.93 -14.56
C ALA A 67 11.56 9.70 -15.80
N SER A 68 12.87 9.48 -15.62
CA SER A 68 13.79 9.18 -16.71
C SER A 68 13.46 7.85 -17.39
N VAL A 69 13.19 6.81 -16.61
CA VAL A 69 12.77 5.49 -17.11
C VAL A 69 11.42 5.58 -17.81
N GLY A 70 10.44 6.27 -17.21
CA GLY A 70 9.13 6.51 -17.83
C GLY A 70 9.22 7.19 -19.18
N GLY A 71 10.03 8.26 -19.30
CA GLY A 71 10.29 8.95 -20.57
C GLY A 71 11.04 8.09 -21.59
N LEU A 72 11.80 7.10 -21.15
CA LEU A 72 12.45 6.14 -22.05
C LEU A 72 11.43 5.12 -22.59
N ILE A 73 10.54 4.63 -21.73
CA ILE A 73 9.46 3.71 -22.11
C ILE A 73 8.48 4.38 -23.07
N GLU A 74 8.15 5.66 -22.87
CA GLU A 74 7.30 6.43 -23.78
C GLU A 74 7.89 6.52 -25.19
N ARG A 75 9.22 6.58 -25.31
CA ARG A 75 9.92 6.62 -26.61
C ARG A 75 10.11 5.25 -27.25
N THR A 76 9.90 4.19 -26.51
CA THR A 76 9.95 2.82 -27.03
C THR A 76 8.55 2.43 -27.51
N GLU A 77 8.46 1.69 -28.62
CA GLU A 77 7.19 1.19 -29.17
C GLU A 77 6.52 0.11 -28.28
N ILE A 78 6.89 0.03 -26.99
CA ILE A 78 6.29 -0.91 -26.04
C ILE A 78 4.79 -0.66 -25.88
N VAL A 79 4.35 0.59 -26.05
CA VAL A 79 2.92 0.95 -26.06
C VAL A 79 2.16 0.21 -27.16
N GLU A 80 2.80 -0.03 -28.30
CA GLU A 80 2.19 -0.75 -29.43
C GLU A 80 1.99 -2.25 -29.16
N LEU A 81 2.68 -2.80 -28.15
CA LEU A 81 2.46 -4.18 -27.68
C LEU A 81 1.18 -4.33 -26.87
N LEU A 82 0.62 -3.22 -26.38
CA LEU A 82 -0.66 -3.26 -25.65
C LEU A 82 -1.81 -3.40 -26.66
N PRO A 83 -2.77 -4.30 -26.40
CA PRO A 83 -3.93 -4.45 -27.27
C PRO A 83 -4.77 -3.18 -27.22
N THR A 84 -4.83 -2.45 -28.34
CA THR A 84 -5.59 -1.19 -28.46
C THR A 84 -7.10 -1.42 -28.46
N HIS A 85 -7.56 -2.59 -28.93
CA HIS A 85 -8.99 -2.95 -28.99
C HIS A 85 -9.25 -4.31 -28.31
N LEU A 86 -9.89 -4.27 -27.17
CA LEU A 86 -10.23 -5.46 -26.38
C LEU A 86 -11.68 -5.97 -26.66
N GLY A 87 -12.36 -5.37 -27.64
CA GLY A 87 -13.66 -5.82 -28.17
C GLY A 87 -14.86 -5.62 -27.24
N ASN A 88 -14.68 -5.69 -25.93
CA ASN A 88 -15.74 -5.52 -24.94
C ASN A 88 -15.25 -4.65 -23.77
N ILE A 89 -16.01 -3.63 -23.42
CA ILE A 89 -15.68 -2.69 -22.35
C ILE A 89 -15.43 -3.38 -21.00
N TYR A 90 -16.15 -4.44 -20.68
CA TYR A 90 -15.97 -5.17 -19.43
C TYR A 90 -14.64 -5.96 -19.40
N ILE A 91 -14.23 -6.48 -20.55
CA ILE A 91 -12.91 -7.15 -20.69
C ILE A 91 -11.80 -6.10 -20.63
N SER A 92 -12.00 -4.97 -21.28
CA SER A 92 -11.05 -3.83 -21.23
C SER A 92 -10.83 -3.35 -19.78
N LEU A 93 -11.91 -3.19 -19.02
CA LEU A 93 -11.84 -2.81 -17.61
C LEU A 93 -11.09 -3.83 -16.75
N ALA A 94 -11.38 -5.13 -16.93
CA ALA A 94 -10.69 -6.18 -16.19
C ALA A 94 -9.19 -6.21 -16.52
N PHE A 95 -8.85 -6.14 -17.80
CA PHE A 95 -7.47 -6.14 -18.27
C PHE A 95 -6.70 -4.93 -17.75
N ILE A 96 -7.27 -3.72 -17.90
CA ILE A 96 -6.66 -2.48 -17.45
C ILE A 96 -6.51 -2.47 -15.93
N ALA A 97 -7.53 -2.85 -15.16
CA ALA A 97 -7.45 -2.91 -13.71
C ALA A 97 -6.37 -3.89 -13.23
N LEU A 98 -6.26 -5.06 -13.85
CA LEU A 98 -5.20 -6.02 -13.54
C LEU A 98 -3.81 -5.48 -13.89
N LEU A 99 -3.66 -4.88 -15.06
CA LEU A 99 -2.40 -4.28 -15.50
C LEU A 99 -1.96 -3.15 -14.58
N LEU A 100 -2.88 -2.28 -14.18
CA LEU A 100 -2.63 -1.19 -13.22
C LEU A 100 -2.22 -1.72 -11.85
N ALA A 101 -2.85 -2.79 -11.36
CA ALA A 101 -2.46 -3.42 -10.10
C ALA A 101 -1.02 -3.98 -10.18
N ILE A 102 -0.65 -4.63 -11.29
CA ILE A 102 0.72 -5.13 -11.52
C ILE A 102 1.73 -3.99 -11.55
N VAL A 103 1.42 -2.89 -12.26
CA VAL A 103 2.27 -1.70 -12.30
C VAL A 103 2.44 -1.13 -10.89
N GLY A 104 1.35 -0.99 -10.12
CA GLY A 104 1.41 -0.51 -8.74
C GLY A 104 2.22 -1.41 -7.79
N MET A 105 2.25 -2.73 -8.05
CA MET A 105 3.06 -3.69 -7.27
C MET A 105 4.56 -3.58 -7.54
N THR A 106 4.96 -3.12 -8.72
CA THR A 106 6.35 -3.21 -9.21
C THR A 106 7.07 -1.88 -9.28
N THR A 107 6.33 -0.77 -9.30
CA THR A 107 6.89 0.58 -9.49
C THR A 107 6.62 1.48 -8.30
N ASP A 108 7.41 2.56 -8.19
CA ASP A 108 7.15 3.64 -7.24
C ASP A 108 5.95 4.51 -7.70
N PRO A 109 5.29 5.25 -6.80
CA PRO A 109 4.09 6.03 -7.11
C PRO A 109 4.27 7.04 -8.24
N PHE A 110 5.41 7.71 -8.28
CA PHE A 110 5.66 8.78 -9.27
C PHE A 110 5.94 8.20 -10.66
N GLY A 111 6.82 7.23 -10.74
CA GLY A 111 7.12 6.53 -11.99
C GLY A 111 5.90 5.80 -12.54
N ALA A 112 5.12 5.17 -11.67
CA ALA A 112 3.88 4.51 -12.04
C ALA A 112 2.89 5.45 -12.72
N VAL A 113 2.65 6.65 -12.14
CA VAL A 113 1.72 7.63 -12.72
C VAL A 113 2.19 8.11 -14.09
N ILE A 114 3.48 8.43 -14.22
CA ILE A 114 4.06 8.87 -15.51
C ILE A 114 3.93 7.75 -16.55
N LEU A 115 4.33 6.54 -16.20
CA LEU A 115 4.24 5.38 -17.08
C LEU A 115 2.80 5.13 -17.53
N VAL A 116 1.85 5.11 -16.61
CA VAL A 116 0.44 4.86 -16.89
C VAL A 116 -0.16 5.97 -17.75
N ALA A 117 0.17 7.23 -17.47
CA ALA A 117 -0.30 8.36 -18.26
C ALA A 117 0.17 8.29 -19.71
N ALA A 118 1.41 7.88 -19.94
CA ALA A 118 2.00 7.79 -21.26
C ALA A 118 1.59 6.53 -22.04
N THR A 119 1.27 5.42 -21.36
CA THR A 119 1.07 4.11 -22.00
C THR A 119 -0.35 3.57 -21.92
N ILE A 120 -0.88 3.42 -20.71
CA ILE A 120 -2.16 2.73 -20.46
C ILE A 120 -3.36 3.69 -20.65
N ALA A 121 -3.21 4.96 -20.27
CA ALA A 121 -4.29 5.92 -20.38
C ALA A 121 -4.81 6.11 -21.81
N PRO A 122 -3.97 6.28 -22.84
CA PRO A 122 -4.44 6.33 -24.22
C PRO A 122 -5.25 5.11 -24.63
N VAL A 123 -4.76 3.91 -24.31
CA VAL A 123 -5.45 2.65 -24.61
C VAL A 123 -6.81 2.57 -23.90
N ALA A 124 -6.88 3.02 -22.66
CA ALA A 124 -8.14 3.08 -21.91
C ALA A 124 -9.16 4.01 -22.57
N TYR A 125 -8.71 5.18 -23.03
CA TYR A 125 -9.57 6.18 -23.66
C TYR A 125 -10.07 5.70 -25.03
N GLU A 126 -9.24 5.06 -25.82
CA GLU A 126 -9.61 4.44 -27.10
C GLU A 126 -10.65 3.33 -26.93
N ASN A 127 -10.60 2.59 -25.81
CA ASN A 127 -11.61 1.60 -25.44
C ASN A 127 -12.89 2.20 -24.83
N GLY A 128 -13.04 3.53 -24.84
CA GLY A 128 -14.24 4.23 -24.39
C GLY A 128 -14.37 4.38 -22.87
N ILE A 129 -13.27 4.24 -22.13
CA ILE A 129 -13.24 4.50 -20.70
C ILE A 129 -13.09 6.00 -20.49
N HIS A 130 -14.03 6.60 -19.73
CA HIS A 130 -13.96 8.04 -19.43
C HIS A 130 -12.71 8.37 -18.60
N PRO A 131 -11.97 9.46 -18.91
CA PRO A 131 -10.73 9.81 -18.20
C PRO A 131 -10.83 9.85 -16.67
N ILE A 132 -11.87 10.47 -16.12
CA ILE A 132 -12.08 10.53 -14.67
C ILE A 132 -12.24 9.13 -14.08
N HIS A 133 -13.03 8.28 -14.74
CA HIS A 133 -13.25 6.90 -14.30
C HIS A 133 -11.96 6.09 -14.34
N PHE A 134 -11.17 6.23 -15.42
CA PHE A 134 -9.85 5.60 -15.53
C PHE A 134 -8.95 5.97 -14.35
N TRP A 135 -8.82 7.26 -14.02
CA TRP A 135 -7.96 7.69 -12.93
C TRP A 135 -8.47 7.27 -11.55
N MET A 136 -9.78 7.10 -11.37
CA MET A 136 -10.31 6.49 -10.15
C MET A 136 -9.90 5.02 -10.01
N ILE A 137 -9.89 4.25 -11.11
CA ILE A 137 -9.39 2.87 -11.12
C ILE A 137 -7.89 2.85 -10.81
N VAL A 138 -7.10 3.76 -11.41
CA VAL A 138 -5.66 3.89 -11.16
C VAL A 138 -5.36 4.07 -9.69
N LEU A 139 -6.07 4.99 -9.01
CA LEU A 139 -5.86 5.28 -7.59
C LEU A 139 -6.04 4.02 -6.73
N VAL A 140 -7.11 3.28 -6.92
CA VAL A 140 -7.39 2.08 -6.10
C VAL A 140 -6.51 0.89 -6.50
N ALA A 141 -6.21 0.74 -7.79
CA ALA A 141 -5.31 -0.29 -8.27
C ALA A 141 -3.88 -0.09 -7.73
N PHE A 142 -3.42 1.16 -7.67
CA PHE A 142 -2.11 1.48 -7.10
C PHE A 142 -2.08 1.27 -5.60
N GLU A 143 -3.11 1.69 -4.87
CA GLU A 143 -3.20 1.42 -3.43
C GLU A 143 -3.17 -0.09 -3.14
N LEU A 144 -3.92 -0.87 -3.93
CA LEU A 144 -3.85 -2.34 -3.87
C LEU A 144 -2.43 -2.85 -4.15
N GLY A 145 -1.74 -2.28 -5.13
CA GLY A 145 -0.35 -2.61 -5.47
C GLY A 145 0.61 -2.30 -4.33
N TYR A 146 0.52 -1.11 -3.72
CA TYR A 146 1.44 -0.66 -2.67
C TYR A 146 1.35 -1.43 -1.36
N VAL A 147 0.22 -2.07 -1.09
CA VAL A 147 0.07 -2.97 0.07
C VAL A 147 0.32 -4.44 -0.25
N SER A 148 0.47 -4.77 -1.54
CA SER A 148 0.60 -6.15 -2.01
C SER A 148 2.06 -6.54 -2.28
N PRO A 149 2.45 -7.82 -2.08
CA PRO A 149 3.73 -8.32 -2.55
C PRO A 149 3.86 -8.15 -4.09
N PRO A 150 5.05 -7.97 -4.67
CA PRO A 150 6.36 -8.26 -4.07
C PRO A 150 7.00 -7.11 -3.31
N VAL A 151 6.71 -5.86 -3.64
CA VAL A 151 7.41 -4.70 -3.03
C VAL A 151 6.71 -4.24 -1.76
N ALA A 152 5.37 -4.16 -1.78
CA ALA A 152 4.54 -3.71 -0.66
C ALA A 152 5.09 -2.41 -0.03
N LEU A 153 5.17 -1.35 -0.83
CA LEU A 153 5.82 -0.09 -0.48
C LEU A 153 5.34 0.49 0.85
N ASN A 154 4.04 0.41 1.13
CA ASN A 154 3.47 0.92 2.38
C ASN A 154 4.00 0.16 3.61
N HIS A 155 4.20 -1.16 3.50
CA HIS A 155 4.82 -1.95 4.57
C HIS A 155 6.31 -1.62 4.76
N LEU A 156 7.01 -1.35 3.65
CA LEU A 156 8.41 -0.93 3.70
C LEU A 156 8.55 0.43 4.40
N LEU A 157 7.74 1.42 4.03
CA LEU A 157 7.74 2.75 4.64
C LEU A 157 7.35 2.70 6.13
N THR A 158 6.36 1.88 6.49
CA THR A 158 5.99 1.67 7.89
C THR A 158 7.17 1.09 8.68
N ARG A 159 7.86 0.09 8.12
CA ARG A 159 9.04 -0.52 8.74
C ARG A 159 10.17 0.49 8.95
N LEU A 160 10.41 1.36 7.97
CA LEU A 160 11.41 2.43 8.07
C LEU A 160 11.04 3.46 9.14
N SER A 161 9.76 3.76 9.31
CA SER A 161 9.28 4.77 10.27
C SER A 161 9.23 4.24 11.70
N VAL A 162 8.82 2.99 11.90
CA VAL A 162 8.67 2.38 13.24
C VAL A 162 10.00 1.83 13.76
N GLY A 163 10.84 1.34 12.88
CA GLY A 163 12.07 0.63 13.23
C GLY A 163 11.97 -0.89 13.02
N ASP A 164 13.09 -1.49 12.64
CA ASP A 164 13.14 -2.90 12.26
C ASP A 164 13.03 -3.83 13.48
N GLU A 165 13.50 -3.38 14.65
CA GLU A 165 13.43 -4.13 15.91
C GLU A 165 11.99 -4.26 16.39
N GLU A 166 11.24 -3.17 16.42
CA GLU A 166 9.84 -3.13 16.85
C GLU A 166 8.97 -3.97 15.92
N VAL A 167 9.21 -3.90 14.61
CA VAL A 167 8.46 -4.71 13.64
C VAL A 167 8.75 -6.19 13.82
N ARG A 168 10.02 -6.58 14.08
CA ARG A 168 10.37 -7.99 14.35
C ARG A 168 9.78 -8.49 15.64
N ALA A 169 9.77 -7.65 16.69
CA ALA A 169 9.15 -7.98 17.96
C ALA A 169 7.64 -8.22 17.81
N ALA A 170 6.93 -7.31 17.12
CA ALA A 170 5.52 -7.46 16.81
C ALA A 170 5.21 -8.70 15.95
N ASP A 171 6.05 -9.00 14.95
CA ASP A 171 5.92 -10.20 14.12
C ASP A 171 6.13 -11.49 14.94
N ALA A 172 7.08 -11.49 15.87
CA ALA A 172 7.33 -12.64 16.75
C ALA A 172 6.16 -12.87 17.71
N GLU A 173 5.63 -11.80 18.28
CA GLU A 173 4.48 -11.82 19.16
C GLU A 173 3.21 -12.31 18.44
N ALA A 174 2.93 -11.77 17.25
CA ALA A 174 1.81 -12.21 16.44
C ALA A 174 1.90 -13.70 16.07
N LYS A 175 3.12 -14.19 15.75
CA LYS A 175 3.34 -15.61 15.46
C LYS A 175 3.14 -16.51 16.69
N ALA A 176 3.48 -16.03 17.87
CA ALA A 176 3.29 -16.78 19.12
C ALA A 176 1.81 -16.80 19.54
N MET A 177 1.09 -15.70 19.30
CA MET A 177 -0.29 -15.51 19.74
C MET A 177 -1.31 -16.19 18.81
N TYR A 178 -1.07 -16.20 17.50
CA TYR A 178 -2.04 -16.66 16.51
C TYR A 178 -1.62 -17.98 15.86
N THR A 179 -2.41 -19.02 16.11
CA THR A 179 -2.24 -20.35 15.51
C THR A 179 -2.90 -20.45 14.14
N ASN A 180 -3.93 -19.64 13.87
CA ASN A 180 -4.65 -19.64 12.61
C ASN A 180 -3.89 -18.91 11.49
N PHE A 181 -3.87 -19.50 10.29
CA PHE A 181 -3.24 -18.93 9.10
C PHE A 181 -3.72 -17.51 8.81
N TYR A 182 -5.03 -17.24 8.88
CA TYR A 182 -5.62 -15.94 8.60
C TYR A 182 -5.01 -14.84 9.50
N TYR A 183 -5.04 -15.00 10.82
CA TYR A 183 -4.50 -14.00 11.74
C TYR A 183 -2.99 -13.83 11.63
N ARG A 184 -2.28 -14.89 11.24
CA ARG A 184 -0.83 -14.83 11.04
C ARG A 184 -0.43 -13.98 9.84
N TYR A 185 -1.27 -13.94 8.80
CA TYR A 185 -1.04 -13.19 7.57
C TYR A 185 -2.04 -12.07 7.38
N GLU A 186 -2.75 -11.66 8.41
CA GLU A 186 -3.81 -10.66 8.39
C GLU A 186 -3.36 -9.36 7.72
N ARG A 187 -2.16 -8.87 8.01
CA ARG A 187 -1.60 -7.65 7.42
C ARG A 187 -1.51 -7.68 5.89
N TRP A 188 -1.42 -8.87 5.30
CA TRP A 188 -1.39 -9.06 3.85
C TRP A 188 -2.77 -9.36 3.27
N ILE A 189 -3.54 -10.14 3.99
CA ILE A 189 -4.83 -10.66 3.54
C ILE A 189 -5.93 -9.60 3.67
N LEU A 190 -5.95 -8.85 4.77
CA LEU A 190 -7.00 -7.85 5.03
C LEU A 190 -7.04 -6.73 3.97
N PRO A 191 -5.91 -6.09 3.60
CA PRO A 191 -5.93 -5.11 2.53
C PRO A 191 -6.42 -5.67 1.20
N LEU A 192 -6.00 -6.89 0.85
CA LEU A 192 -6.45 -7.56 -0.38
C LEU A 192 -7.96 -7.80 -0.37
N ILE A 193 -8.52 -8.31 0.74
CA ILE A 193 -9.97 -8.56 0.87
C ILE A 193 -10.78 -7.26 0.78
N VAL A 194 -10.24 -6.13 1.21
CA VAL A 194 -10.95 -4.84 1.19
C VAL A 194 -10.75 -4.12 -0.14
N LEU A 195 -9.50 -4.00 -0.59
CA LEU A 195 -9.17 -3.17 -1.76
C LEU A 195 -9.51 -3.85 -3.09
N PHE A 196 -9.39 -5.17 -3.19
CA PHE A 196 -9.74 -5.87 -4.42
C PHE A 196 -11.23 -5.76 -4.78
N PRO A 197 -12.20 -6.01 -3.86
CA PRO A 197 -13.60 -5.72 -4.13
C PRO A 197 -13.88 -4.24 -4.38
N ALA A 198 -13.22 -3.32 -3.66
CA ALA A 198 -13.37 -1.89 -3.88
C ALA A 198 -12.92 -1.51 -5.30
N MET A 199 -11.82 -2.05 -5.80
CA MET A 199 -11.36 -1.85 -7.17
C MET A 199 -12.39 -2.35 -8.18
N LEU A 200 -12.97 -3.54 -7.97
CA LEU A 200 -14.01 -4.08 -8.85
C LEU A 200 -15.27 -3.21 -8.82
N ILE A 201 -15.70 -2.75 -7.66
CA ILE A 201 -16.86 -1.85 -7.53
C ILE A 201 -16.61 -0.57 -8.33
N ILE A 202 -15.46 0.08 -8.14
CA ILE A 202 -15.11 1.31 -8.86
C ILE A 202 -15.02 1.05 -10.36
N ALA A 203 -14.46 -0.06 -10.80
CA ALA A 203 -14.31 -0.38 -12.21
C ALA A 203 -15.66 -0.63 -12.90
N TYR A 204 -16.59 -1.34 -12.26
CA TYR A 204 -17.79 -1.85 -12.94
C TYR A 204 -19.08 -1.11 -12.62
N VAL A 205 -19.23 -0.54 -11.42
CA VAL A 205 -20.47 0.11 -10.98
C VAL A 205 -20.89 1.29 -11.86
N PRO A 206 -19.99 2.18 -12.34
CA PRO A 206 -20.38 3.26 -13.25
C PRO A 206 -21.02 2.75 -14.55
N TYR A 207 -20.51 1.64 -15.10
CA TYR A 207 -21.08 1.03 -16.30
C TYR A 207 -22.41 0.32 -16.05
N PHE A 208 -22.59 -0.21 -14.84
CA PHE A 208 -23.90 -0.73 -14.42
C PHE A 208 -24.95 0.38 -14.39
N PHE A 209 -24.63 1.56 -13.82
CA PHE A 209 -25.51 2.72 -13.83
C PHE A 209 -25.75 3.30 -15.22
N LYS A 210 -24.75 3.23 -16.11
CA LYS A 210 -24.92 3.60 -17.53
C LYS A 210 -25.98 2.73 -18.20
N LEU A 211 -26.04 1.46 -17.91
CA LEU A 211 -27.06 0.53 -18.43
C LEU A 211 -28.48 0.98 -18.03
N PHE A 212 -28.65 1.64 -16.88
CA PHE A 212 -29.93 2.18 -16.39
C PHE A 212 -30.15 3.65 -16.80
N GLY A 213 -29.29 4.24 -17.65
CA GLY A 213 -29.43 5.62 -18.10
C GLY A 213 -29.09 6.70 -17.04
N TRP A 214 -28.43 6.33 -15.97
CA TRP A 214 -28.07 7.24 -14.88
C TRP A 214 -26.69 7.88 -15.05
N TYR A 215 -25.95 7.46 -16.07
CA TYR A 215 -24.63 7.98 -16.38
C TYR A 215 -24.52 8.28 -17.88
N HIS A 216 -24.19 9.53 -18.21
CA HIS A 216 -23.97 10.02 -19.58
C HIS A 216 -22.49 10.21 -19.84
#